data_e3b5f4130a7c7c905a78dd6f7a83e297
#
_entry.id   e3b5f4130a7c7c905a78dd6f7a83e297
#
_cell.length_a   1.000
_cell.length_b   1.000
_cell.length_c   1.000
_cell.angle_alpha   90.00
_cell.angle_beta   90.00
_cell.angle_gamma   90.00
#
_symmetry.space_group_name_H-M   'P 1'
#
loop_
_entity.id
_entity.type
_entity.pdbx_description
1 polymer ?
#
loop_
_entity_poly.entity_id
_entity_poly.type
_entity_poly.pdbx_seq_one_letter_code
_entity_poly.pdbx_strand_id
1 'polypeptide(L)'
;MKPTLTSVLVASALMTFAAVPAMAAVTDKDIESDAKTPGDVLSWGLGTQGQRYSPLAKINTRTVKNLVPVWSFSFGGEKQRGQESQPVIHNGRMFVTGSYSRLFALDAKTGKKLWQYDHRLPDGIMPCCDVVNRGAALYDNLVIFATLDAQLVALNQDNGKVVWKEKIDEYSAGYSATAAPIIAKGLVLTGVSGGEFGVIGRVEARDAKTGKMVWVRPTVEGHMGTKDGQDNGISGTTNATWPGDLWKTGGAATWLGGTYDPETGLAYFGTGNPSPWNSALRPGDNLFSCSTVAIDVATGKIVWHFQGTPNDGWDYDGVNEFITYKTKDGKHLGGKADRNGFFYVLDAKTGKFQKGFPFVKKITWATGLDENGRPKFDPANRPGDPAKSADGKKGTSVFSAPSFLGGKNQMPMAYSPVTGYFYVPANEWGMEIWNEPVTYKKGAAYLGAGFTIKTIDDSYIGAMRAVDPATGKIVWEVKNNAPLWGGVLTTKGGLVFWGTPEGFLKAADAKTGKEVWSFQTGSGVVAPPISWEQDGEQYIGVASGWGGAVPLWGGDVAKKVNYLNQGGSMWVFKLHKGGA
;
A
#
# COMPACT_ATOMS: atom_id res chain seq x y z
N MET A 1 6.85 -85.70 -22.66
CA MET A 1 6.27 -84.36 -22.77
C MET A 1 7.09 -83.40 -21.92
N LYS A 2 7.84 -82.50 -22.53
CA LYS A 2 8.62 -81.48 -21.87
C LYS A 2 7.82 -80.18 -21.88
N PRO A 3 7.72 -79.40 -20.81
CA PRO A 3 7.07 -78.09 -20.85
C PRO A 3 8.09 -77.01 -21.32
N THR A 4 7.65 -76.25 -22.27
CA THR A 4 8.34 -75.06 -22.80
C THR A 4 8.16 -73.86 -21.82
N LEU A 5 9.28 -73.33 -21.34
CA LEU A 5 9.29 -72.05 -20.60
C LEU A 5 9.19 -70.86 -21.60
N THR A 6 8.14 -70.08 -21.43
CA THR A 6 7.95 -68.80 -22.13
C THR A 6 8.55 -67.69 -21.29
N SER A 7 9.65 -67.08 -21.77
CA SER A 7 10.29 -65.93 -21.11
C SER A 7 9.47 -64.65 -21.38
N VAL A 8 8.96 -64.01 -20.32
CA VAL A 8 8.34 -62.72 -20.39
C VAL A 8 9.43 -61.65 -20.17
N LEU A 9 9.74 -60.90 -21.22
CA LEU A 9 10.59 -59.72 -21.16
C LEU A 9 9.76 -58.55 -20.55
N VAL A 10 10.13 -58.14 -19.34
CA VAL A 10 9.61 -56.92 -18.73
C VAL A 10 10.48 -55.75 -19.23
N ALA A 11 9.92 -54.94 -20.13
CA ALA A 11 10.54 -53.70 -20.55
C ALA A 11 10.34 -52.62 -19.48
N SER A 12 11.37 -52.30 -18.72
CA SER A 12 11.41 -51.17 -17.77
C SER A 12 11.50 -49.86 -18.56
N ALA A 13 10.39 -49.15 -18.69
CA ALA A 13 10.40 -47.77 -19.18
C ALA A 13 11.03 -46.83 -18.13
N LEU A 14 12.27 -46.41 -18.36
CA LEU A 14 12.91 -45.30 -17.61
C LEU A 14 12.15 -44.02 -18.01
N MET A 15 11.29 -43.52 -17.12
CA MET A 15 10.79 -42.17 -17.22
C MET A 15 11.93 -41.22 -16.84
N THR A 16 12.53 -40.61 -17.85
CA THR A 16 13.42 -39.46 -17.66
C THR A 16 12.58 -38.26 -17.18
N PHE A 17 12.60 -37.98 -15.89
CA PHE A 17 12.15 -36.72 -15.37
C PHE A 17 13.07 -35.64 -15.95
N ALA A 18 12.61 -34.89 -16.93
CA ALA A 18 13.28 -33.65 -17.32
C ALA A 18 13.32 -32.74 -16.08
N ALA A 19 14.50 -32.49 -15.55
CA ALA A 19 14.69 -31.52 -14.48
C ALA A 19 14.21 -30.17 -15.01
N VAL A 20 13.15 -29.62 -14.41
CA VAL A 20 12.74 -28.25 -14.67
C VAL A 20 13.93 -27.38 -14.26
N PRO A 21 14.47 -26.53 -15.14
CA PRO A 21 15.61 -25.70 -14.78
C PRO A 21 15.21 -24.84 -13.56
N ALA A 22 16.07 -24.81 -12.56
CA ALA A 22 15.89 -23.93 -11.40
C ALA A 22 15.78 -22.49 -11.91
N MET A 23 14.85 -21.72 -11.34
CA MET A 23 14.71 -20.29 -11.68
C MET A 23 16.01 -19.55 -11.36
N ALA A 24 16.35 -18.53 -12.17
CA ALA A 24 17.43 -17.63 -11.82
C ALA A 24 17.09 -16.92 -10.51
N ALA A 25 18.07 -16.82 -9.61
CA ALA A 25 17.86 -16.14 -8.33
C ALA A 25 17.69 -14.63 -8.52
N VAL A 26 16.70 -14.04 -7.85
CA VAL A 26 16.49 -12.58 -7.83
C VAL A 26 17.53 -11.93 -6.93
N THR A 27 18.29 -10.98 -7.45
CA THR A 27 19.36 -10.26 -6.73
C THR A 27 18.98 -8.80 -6.43
N ASP A 28 19.73 -8.13 -5.57
CA ASP A 28 19.58 -6.68 -5.34
C ASP A 28 19.67 -5.87 -6.64
N LYS A 29 20.61 -6.25 -7.53
CA LYS A 29 20.79 -5.58 -8.83
C LYS A 29 19.55 -5.72 -9.71
N ASP A 30 18.90 -6.86 -9.73
CA ASP A 30 17.67 -7.09 -10.50
C ASP A 30 16.54 -6.20 -9.96
N ILE A 31 16.39 -6.13 -8.64
CA ILE A 31 15.38 -5.31 -7.96
C ILE A 31 15.64 -3.81 -8.19
N GLU A 32 16.88 -3.35 -8.07
CA GLU A 32 17.23 -1.95 -8.31
C GLU A 32 17.06 -1.54 -9.79
N SER A 33 17.14 -2.50 -10.71
CA SER A 33 16.91 -2.27 -12.15
C SER A 33 15.49 -2.57 -12.61
N ASP A 34 14.59 -3.06 -11.75
CA ASP A 34 13.23 -3.52 -12.06
C ASP A 34 12.42 -2.50 -12.90
N ALA A 35 12.46 -1.22 -12.53
CA ALA A 35 11.80 -0.16 -13.29
C ALA A 35 12.28 -0.01 -14.75
N LYS A 36 13.41 -0.62 -15.12
CA LYS A 36 14.01 -0.58 -16.46
C LYS A 36 13.88 -1.89 -17.21
N THR A 37 13.50 -2.97 -16.54
CA THR A 37 13.39 -4.31 -17.11
C THR A 37 11.93 -4.66 -17.37
N PRO A 38 11.49 -4.77 -18.63
CA PRO A 38 10.06 -4.93 -18.92
C PRO A 38 9.53 -6.36 -18.76
N GLY A 39 10.39 -7.38 -18.62
CA GLY A 39 9.99 -8.79 -18.63
C GLY A 39 9.41 -9.26 -17.30
N ASP A 40 9.86 -8.70 -16.20
CA ASP A 40 9.46 -9.05 -14.85
C ASP A 40 8.80 -7.86 -14.13
N VAL A 41 8.23 -8.12 -12.96
CA VAL A 41 7.74 -7.14 -11.98
C VAL A 41 8.24 -7.62 -10.62
N LEU A 42 9.46 -7.25 -10.25
CA LEU A 42 10.15 -7.82 -9.09
C LEU A 42 9.80 -7.10 -7.78
N SER A 43 9.28 -5.88 -7.88
CA SER A 43 9.03 -5.04 -6.72
C SER A 43 7.61 -4.51 -6.67
N TRP A 44 7.10 -4.32 -5.45
CA TRP A 44 5.90 -3.53 -5.23
C TRP A 44 6.17 -2.07 -5.63
N GLY A 45 5.38 -1.54 -6.57
CA GLY A 45 5.57 -0.19 -7.09
C GLY A 45 6.24 -0.11 -8.46
N LEU A 46 6.54 -1.24 -9.15
CA LEU A 46 7.20 -1.29 -10.46
C LEU A 46 8.53 -0.52 -10.43
N GLY A 47 9.41 -0.95 -9.55
CA GLY A 47 10.67 -0.33 -9.20
C GLY A 47 10.70 0.12 -7.73
N THR A 48 11.87 0.12 -7.13
CA THR A 48 12.06 0.37 -5.69
C THR A 48 11.58 1.75 -5.23
N GLN A 49 11.58 2.73 -6.13
CA GLN A 49 11.13 4.11 -5.87
C GLN A 49 9.60 4.26 -5.89
N GLY A 50 8.85 3.22 -6.24
CA GLY A 50 7.39 3.20 -6.19
C GLY A 50 6.69 4.06 -7.25
N GLN A 51 7.36 4.42 -8.36
CA GLN A 51 6.80 5.32 -9.38
C GLN A 51 5.62 4.73 -10.14
N ARG A 52 5.44 3.40 -10.13
CA ARG A 52 4.37 2.69 -10.86
C ARG A 52 4.34 3.09 -12.33
N TYR A 53 5.51 3.21 -12.90
CA TYR A 53 5.74 3.54 -14.30
C TYR A 53 6.32 2.35 -15.04
N SER A 54 5.65 1.95 -16.13
CA SER A 54 6.16 0.93 -17.03
C SER A 54 6.86 1.56 -18.24
N PRO A 55 8.08 1.13 -18.61
CA PRO A 55 8.79 1.61 -19.79
C PRO A 55 8.21 1.06 -21.11
N LEU A 56 7.18 0.22 -21.06
CA LEU A 56 6.54 -0.39 -22.20
C LEU A 56 5.62 0.59 -22.95
N ALA A 57 5.58 0.50 -24.29
CA ALA A 57 4.86 1.42 -25.15
C ALA A 57 4.05 0.76 -26.29
N LYS A 58 3.99 -0.58 -26.36
CA LYS A 58 3.18 -1.28 -27.39
C LYS A 58 1.69 -0.99 -27.18
N ILE A 59 1.25 -1.01 -25.91
CA ILE A 59 -0.08 -0.52 -25.51
C ILE A 59 0.07 0.98 -25.28
N ASN A 60 -0.58 1.77 -26.15
CA ASN A 60 -0.49 3.23 -26.15
C ASN A 60 -1.84 3.85 -26.53
N THR A 61 -1.92 5.18 -26.56
CA THR A 61 -3.16 5.92 -26.82
C THR A 61 -3.88 5.55 -28.14
N ARG A 62 -3.16 5.01 -29.13
CA ARG A 62 -3.72 4.57 -30.43
C ARG A 62 -4.14 3.10 -30.40
N THR A 63 -3.36 2.24 -29.73
CA THR A 63 -3.56 0.78 -29.75
C THR A 63 -4.45 0.27 -28.62
N VAL A 64 -4.61 1.02 -27.52
CA VAL A 64 -5.35 0.58 -26.34
C VAL A 64 -6.81 0.19 -26.61
N LYS A 65 -7.43 0.75 -27.64
CA LYS A 65 -8.78 0.36 -28.10
C LYS A 65 -8.90 -1.12 -28.48
N ASN A 66 -7.77 -1.77 -28.81
CA ASN A 66 -7.68 -3.18 -29.15
C ASN A 66 -7.25 -4.05 -27.95
N LEU A 67 -7.21 -3.49 -26.74
CA LEU A 67 -6.88 -4.23 -25.52
C LEU A 67 -8.04 -5.14 -25.12
N VAL A 68 -7.78 -6.44 -25.02
CA VAL A 68 -8.78 -7.46 -24.70
C VAL A 68 -8.32 -8.36 -23.55
N PRO A 69 -9.23 -8.93 -22.75
CA PRO A 69 -8.87 -9.91 -21.74
C PRO A 69 -8.38 -11.20 -22.42
N VAL A 70 -7.35 -11.80 -21.87
CA VAL A 70 -6.80 -13.08 -22.36
C VAL A 70 -7.01 -14.23 -21.40
N TRP A 71 -7.05 -13.94 -20.11
CA TRP A 71 -7.43 -14.89 -19.08
C TRP A 71 -7.91 -14.17 -17.81
N SER A 72 -8.67 -14.90 -17.00
CA SER A 72 -8.99 -14.54 -15.65
C SER A 72 -8.82 -15.75 -14.73
N PHE A 73 -8.50 -15.49 -13.45
CA PHE A 73 -8.35 -16.50 -12.41
C PHE A 73 -9.14 -16.09 -11.19
N SER A 74 -10.07 -16.93 -10.71
CA SER A 74 -10.84 -16.69 -9.49
C SER A 74 -10.01 -17.01 -8.24
N PHE A 75 -9.97 -16.08 -7.29
CA PHE A 75 -9.35 -16.33 -5.97
C PHE A 75 -10.20 -17.19 -5.05
N GLY A 76 -11.38 -17.64 -5.51
CA GLY A 76 -12.32 -18.46 -4.75
C GLY A 76 -13.30 -17.63 -3.92
N GLY A 77 -14.46 -18.22 -3.71
CA GLY A 77 -15.73 -17.67 -3.29
C GLY A 77 -15.79 -16.84 -2.00
N GLU A 78 -16.34 -17.45 -0.94
CA GLU A 78 -16.78 -16.77 0.29
C GLU A 78 -15.66 -16.07 1.08
N LYS A 79 -14.42 -16.53 0.94
CA LYS A 79 -13.27 -15.95 1.65
C LYS A 79 -12.64 -14.74 0.96
N GLN A 80 -13.03 -14.44 -0.27
CA GLN A 80 -12.38 -13.37 -1.03
C GLN A 80 -13.15 -12.06 -0.92
N ARG A 81 -12.51 -11.06 -0.31
CA ARG A 81 -12.96 -9.66 -0.27
C ARG A 81 -11.77 -8.73 -0.07
N GLY A 82 -11.84 -7.49 -0.55
CA GLY A 82 -10.78 -6.51 -0.39
C GLY A 82 -9.48 -6.92 -1.10
N GLN A 83 -9.54 -7.14 -2.41
CA GLN A 83 -8.39 -7.57 -3.20
C GLN A 83 -7.50 -6.37 -3.54
N GLU A 84 -6.59 -6.01 -2.63
CA GLU A 84 -5.70 -4.85 -2.74
C GLU A 84 -4.30 -5.21 -3.27
N SER A 85 -4.06 -6.47 -3.59
CA SER A 85 -2.74 -7.00 -3.93
C SER A 85 -2.23 -6.52 -5.29
N GLN A 86 -1.02 -5.97 -5.31
CA GLN A 86 -0.23 -5.87 -6.54
C GLN A 86 0.49 -7.20 -6.79
N PRO A 87 0.28 -7.86 -7.95
CA PRO A 87 1.06 -9.02 -8.32
C PRO A 87 2.54 -8.67 -8.54
N VAL A 88 3.42 -9.64 -8.26
CA VAL A 88 4.84 -9.61 -8.69
C VAL A 88 5.08 -10.75 -9.67
N ILE A 89 6.01 -10.56 -10.61
CA ILE A 89 6.28 -11.52 -11.69
C ILE A 89 7.78 -11.77 -11.78
N HIS A 90 8.15 -13.06 -11.87
CA HIS A 90 9.51 -13.48 -12.12
C HIS A 90 9.53 -14.70 -13.04
N ASN A 91 10.27 -14.59 -14.15
CA ASN A 91 10.42 -15.68 -15.13
C ASN A 91 9.09 -16.31 -15.56
N GLY A 92 8.08 -15.48 -15.90
CA GLY A 92 6.78 -15.91 -16.35
C GLY A 92 5.87 -16.50 -15.27
N ARG A 93 6.25 -16.45 -14.00
CA ARG A 93 5.40 -16.81 -12.86
C ARG A 93 4.90 -15.56 -12.17
N MET A 94 3.60 -15.49 -11.97
CA MET A 94 2.92 -14.41 -11.25
C MET A 94 2.61 -14.87 -9.82
N PHE A 95 3.00 -14.08 -8.85
CA PHE A 95 2.67 -14.30 -7.45
C PHE A 95 1.71 -13.19 -7.00
N VAL A 96 0.55 -13.58 -6.50
CA VAL A 96 -0.50 -12.66 -6.07
C VAL A 96 -1.06 -13.10 -4.73
N THR A 97 -1.14 -12.18 -3.78
CA THR A 97 -1.74 -12.44 -2.47
C THR A 97 -3.25 -12.23 -2.52
N GLY A 98 -3.97 -12.93 -1.67
CA GLY A 98 -5.41 -12.80 -1.50
C GLY A 98 -5.79 -12.59 -0.04
N SER A 99 -7.07 -12.37 0.20
CA SER A 99 -7.62 -12.23 1.54
C SER A 99 -7.25 -13.43 2.43
N TYR A 100 -7.21 -13.18 3.75
CA TYR A 100 -6.86 -14.19 4.76
C TYR A 100 -5.45 -14.76 4.60
N SER A 101 -4.51 -13.93 4.14
CA SER A 101 -3.09 -14.32 4.01
C SER A 101 -2.88 -15.53 3.10
N ARG A 102 -3.59 -15.61 1.98
CA ARG A 102 -3.37 -16.60 0.93
C ARG A 102 -2.37 -16.06 -0.09
N LEU A 103 -1.64 -16.96 -0.76
CA LEU A 103 -0.75 -16.62 -1.87
C LEU A 103 -0.92 -17.64 -3.00
N PHE A 104 -1.06 -17.13 -4.21
CA PHE A 104 -1.24 -17.92 -5.42
C PHE A 104 -0.05 -17.70 -6.36
N ALA A 105 0.51 -18.78 -6.88
CA ALA A 105 1.43 -18.74 -8.00
C ALA A 105 0.71 -19.18 -9.27
N LEU A 106 0.74 -18.33 -10.28
CA LEU A 106 0.08 -18.53 -11.56
C LEU A 106 1.12 -18.47 -12.69
N ASP A 107 0.89 -19.19 -13.76
CA ASP A 107 1.57 -18.94 -15.02
C ASP A 107 1.09 -17.58 -15.57
N ALA A 108 2.00 -16.63 -15.74
CA ALA A 108 1.66 -15.25 -16.07
C ALA A 108 1.05 -15.10 -17.49
N LYS A 109 1.31 -16.06 -18.40
CA LYS A 109 0.80 -16.05 -19.77
C LYS A 109 -0.59 -16.66 -19.90
N THR A 110 -0.88 -17.70 -19.09
CA THR A 110 -2.09 -18.53 -19.26
C THR A 110 -3.08 -18.44 -18.10
N GLY A 111 -2.66 -17.91 -16.95
CA GLY A 111 -3.46 -17.90 -15.72
C GLY A 111 -3.57 -19.25 -15.02
N LYS A 112 -2.88 -20.30 -15.52
CA LYS A 112 -2.89 -21.64 -14.89
C LYS A 112 -2.29 -21.55 -13.49
N LYS A 113 -3.03 -22.03 -12.48
CA LYS A 113 -2.51 -22.14 -11.13
C LYS A 113 -1.39 -23.17 -11.07
N LEU A 114 -0.21 -22.74 -10.59
CA LEU A 114 0.96 -23.59 -10.39
C LEU A 114 0.94 -24.20 -9.01
N TRP A 115 0.73 -23.37 -7.98
CA TRP A 115 0.53 -23.78 -6.60
C TRP A 115 -0.21 -22.68 -5.82
N GLN A 116 -0.64 -23.01 -4.60
CA GLN A 116 -1.31 -22.11 -3.67
C GLN A 116 -0.81 -22.40 -2.25
N TYR A 117 -0.63 -21.35 -1.47
CA TYR A 117 -0.37 -21.41 -0.05
C TYR A 117 -1.50 -20.71 0.71
N ASP A 118 -2.08 -21.44 1.65
CA ASP A 118 -3.10 -20.92 2.58
C ASP A 118 -2.47 -20.85 3.97
N HIS A 119 -2.24 -19.63 4.47
CA HIS A 119 -1.73 -19.45 5.82
C HIS A 119 -2.80 -19.83 6.84
N ARG A 120 -2.43 -20.64 7.83
CA ARG A 120 -3.35 -20.99 8.92
C ARG A 120 -3.38 -19.85 9.92
N LEU A 121 -4.44 -19.06 9.87
CA LEU A 121 -4.70 -18.00 10.83
C LEU A 121 -5.32 -18.56 12.11
N PRO A 122 -5.09 -17.92 13.28
CA PRO A 122 -5.82 -18.22 14.50
C PRO A 122 -7.33 -17.99 14.35
N ASP A 123 -8.14 -18.74 15.09
CA ASP A 123 -9.57 -18.54 15.14
C ASP A 123 -9.90 -17.16 15.75
N GLY A 124 -10.93 -16.50 15.20
CA GLY A 124 -11.38 -15.20 15.70
C GLY A 124 -10.42 -14.04 15.43
N ILE A 125 -9.50 -14.17 14.46
CA ILE A 125 -8.65 -13.05 14.08
C ILE A 125 -9.48 -11.87 13.59
N MET A 126 -9.25 -10.69 14.15
CA MET A 126 -9.93 -9.43 13.81
C MET A 126 -8.88 -8.33 13.53
N PRO A 127 -8.35 -8.26 12.32
CA PRO A 127 -7.55 -7.10 11.91
C PRO A 127 -8.45 -5.86 11.78
N CYS A 128 -7.89 -4.67 11.97
CA CYS A 128 -8.63 -3.41 11.93
C CYS A 128 -9.55 -3.26 10.71
N CYS A 129 -8.98 -3.34 9.53
CA CYS A 129 -9.55 -2.73 8.32
C CYS A 129 -9.75 -3.76 7.20
N ASP A 130 -10.39 -4.87 7.52
CA ASP A 130 -10.63 -6.04 6.67
C ASP A 130 -9.41 -6.99 6.56
N VAL A 131 -9.64 -8.12 5.91
CA VAL A 131 -8.70 -9.26 5.80
C VAL A 131 -7.80 -9.14 4.57
N VAL A 132 -7.38 -7.94 4.25
CA VAL A 132 -6.63 -7.58 3.04
C VAL A 132 -5.15 -7.99 3.12
N ASN A 133 -4.53 -8.11 1.95
CA ASN A 133 -3.09 -8.20 1.79
C ASN A 133 -2.69 -7.45 0.51
N ARG A 134 -1.59 -6.69 0.53
CA ARG A 134 -1.23 -5.78 -0.56
C ARG A 134 -0.15 -6.28 -1.49
N GLY A 135 0.43 -7.44 -1.21
CA GLY A 135 1.40 -8.07 -2.11
C GLY A 135 2.57 -8.76 -1.42
N ALA A 136 3.54 -9.15 -2.21
CA ALA A 136 4.73 -9.87 -1.78
C ALA A 136 6.00 -9.24 -2.36
N ALA A 137 7.15 -9.63 -1.81
CA ALA A 137 8.48 -9.30 -2.31
C ALA A 137 9.16 -10.56 -2.85
N LEU A 138 10.06 -10.38 -3.82
CA LEU A 138 10.86 -11.45 -4.40
C LEU A 138 12.33 -11.25 -4.07
N TYR A 139 13.02 -12.29 -3.61
CA TYR A 139 14.45 -12.28 -3.41
C TYR A 139 15.03 -13.70 -3.45
N ASP A 140 16.17 -13.89 -4.11
CA ASP A 140 16.71 -15.23 -4.37
C ASP A 140 15.65 -16.12 -5.09
N ASN A 141 15.39 -17.32 -4.60
CA ASN A 141 14.29 -18.17 -5.05
C ASN A 141 13.09 -18.12 -4.07
N LEU A 142 12.87 -16.97 -3.44
CA LEU A 142 11.85 -16.78 -2.41
C LEU A 142 10.78 -15.78 -2.84
N VAL A 143 9.53 -16.05 -2.46
CA VAL A 143 8.45 -15.09 -2.41
C VAL A 143 8.09 -14.87 -0.94
N ILE A 144 8.17 -13.61 -0.48
CA ILE A 144 8.08 -13.21 0.92
C ILE A 144 6.85 -12.33 1.10
N PHE A 145 5.96 -12.66 2.03
CA PHE A 145 4.77 -11.85 2.31
C PHE A 145 4.45 -11.84 3.81
N ALA A 146 3.73 -10.80 4.23
CA ALA A 146 3.32 -10.64 5.61
C ALA A 146 1.90 -11.19 5.82
N THR A 147 1.57 -11.60 7.05
CA THR A 147 0.29 -12.24 7.38
C THR A 147 -0.51 -11.47 8.43
N LEU A 148 -1.82 -11.70 8.46
CA LEU A 148 -2.75 -11.00 9.36
C LEU A 148 -2.49 -11.30 10.84
N ASP A 149 -1.86 -12.41 11.16
CA ASP A 149 -1.43 -12.76 12.52
C ASP A 149 0.00 -12.27 12.84
N ALA A 150 0.44 -11.23 12.13
CA ALA A 150 1.73 -10.55 12.31
C ALA A 150 2.94 -11.51 12.20
N GLN A 151 3.01 -12.27 11.11
CA GLN A 151 4.18 -13.06 10.74
C GLN A 151 4.70 -12.64 9.37
N LEU A 152 5.98 -12.90 9.11
CA LEU A 152 6.61 -12.81 7.80
C LEU A 152 6.92 -14.23 7.32
N VAL A 153 6.47 -14.57 6.12
CA VAL A 153 6.57 -15.93 5.58
C VAL A 153 7.30 -15.89 4.25
N ALA A 154 8.33 -16.71 4.09
CA ALA A 154 9.04 -16.91 2.84
C ALA A 154 8.76 -18.31 2.28
N LEU A 155 8.29 -18.34 1.04
CA LEU A 155 8.00 -19.57 0.32
C LEU A 155 8.98 -19.72 -0.86
N ASN A 156 9.31 -20.96 -1.16
CA ASN A 156 10.06 -21.28 -2.37
C ASN A 156 9.18 -20.97 -3.61
N GLN A 157 9.70 -20.19 -4.57
CA GLN A 157 8.97 -19.77 -5.78
C GLN A 157 8.53 -20.94 -6.67
N ASP A 158 9.26 -22.07 -6.68
CA ASP A 158 8.97 -23.19 -7.56
C ASP A 158 7.77 -24.04 -7.08
N ASN A 159 7.62 -24.18 -5.75
CA ASN A 159 6.70 -25.18 -5.20
C ASN A 159 5.83 -24.70 -4.02
N GLY A 160 5.96 -23.45 -3.58
CA GLY A 160 5.17 -22.87 -2.49
C GLY A 160 5.47 -23.43 -1.10
N LYS A 161 6.54 -24.20 -0.92
CA LYS A 161 6.93 -24.72 0.41
C LYS A 161 7.52 -23.60 1.26
N VAL A 162 7.19 -23.60 2.55
CA VAL A 162 7.76 -22.67 3.52
C VAL A 162 9.26 -22.94 3.66
N VAL A 163 10.07 -21.90 3.46
CA VAL A 163 11.52 -21.93 3.68
C VAL A 163 11.84 -21.41 5.07
N TRP A 164 11.26 -20.26 5.42
CA TRP A 164 11.31 -19.72 6.76
C TRP A 164 10.02 -18.97 7.11
N LYS A 165 9.76 -18.85 8.39
CA LYS A 165 8.63 -18.12 8.95
C LYS A 165 9.02 -17.49 10.27
N GLU A 166 8.85 -16.17 10.36
CA GLU A 166 9.29 -15.38 11.49
C GLU A 166 8.13 -14.56 12.06
N LYS A 167 8.02 -14.55 13.35
CA LYS A 167 7.03 -13.72 14.06
C LYS A 167 7.49 -12.27 14.06
N ILE A 168 6.58 -11.36 13.67
CA ILE A 168 6.77 -9.93 13.81
C ILE A 168 6.37 -9.51 15.22
N ASP A 169 5.11 -9.80 15.63
CA ASP A 169 4.63 -9.52 16.99
C ASP A 169 3.40 -10.36 17.37
N GLU A 170 2.80 -10.06 18.53
CA GLU A 170 1.62 -10.73 19.06
C GLU A 170 0.33 -10.16 18.44
N TYR A 171 -0.37 -10.93 17.60
CA TYR A 171 -1.67 -10.52 17.06
C TYR A 171 -2.73 -10.28 18.15
N SER A 172 -2.66 -11.04 19.26
CA SER A 172 -3.57 -10.88 20.40
C SER A 172 -3.41 -9.55 21.14
N ALA A 173 -2.32 -8.83 20.88
CA ALA A 173 -2.12 -7.44 21.33
C ALA A 173 -2.66 -6.40 20.34
N GLY A 174 -3.19 -6.83 19.19
CA GLY A 174 -3.70 -5.98 18.14
C GLY A 174 -2.75 -5.81 16.93
N TYR A 175 -1.57 -6.45 16.93
CA TYR A 175 -0.66 -6.40 15.79
C TYR A 175 -1.16 -7.24 14.62
N SER A 176 -1.00 -6.71 13.42
CA SER A 176 -1.28 -7.36 12.16
C SER A 176 -0.27 -6.89 11.10
N ALA A 177 -0.21 -7.53 9.95
CA ALA A 177 0.61 -7.05 8.84
C ALA A 177 -0.15 -7.25 7.52
N THR A 178 -0.35 -6.14 6.79
CA THR A 178 -1.14 -6.09 5.56
C THR A 178 -0.36 -5.50 4.39
N ALA A 179 0.83 -4.93 4.66
CA ALA A 179 1.70 -4.33 3.66
C ALA A 179 2.38 -5.37 2.78
N ALA A 180 2.70 -4.99 1.54
CA ALA A 180 3.72 -5.68 0.78
C ALA A 180 5.10 -5.33 1.38
N PRO A 181 5.94 -6.32 1.74
CA PRO A 181 7.33 -6.05 2.13
C PRO A 181 8.12 -5.48 0.95
N ILE A 182 9.20 -4.75 1.25
CA ILE A 182 10.14 -4.28 0.23
C ILE A 182 11.51 -4.90 0.44
N ILE A 183 12.28 -5.01 -0.64
CA ILE A 183 13.67 -5.47 -0.58
C ILE A 183 14.63 -4.30 -0.80
N ALA A 184 15.67 -4.25 0.04
CA ALA A 184 16.76 -3.29 -0.10
C ALA A 184 18.05 -3.88 0.47
N LYS A 185 19.12 -3.95 -0.30
CA LYS A 185 20.44 -4.44 0.10
C LYS A 185 20.43 -5.83 0.79
N GLY A 186 19.70 -6.78 0.19
CA GLY A 186 19.56 -8.14 0.72
C GLY A 186 18.67 -8.26 1.96
N LEU A 187 18.06 -7.17 2.39
CA LEU A 187 17.14 -7.14 3.52
C LEU A 187 15.70 -7.06 3.04
N VAL A 188 14.81 -7.78 3.72
CA VAL A 188 13.36 -7.58 3.61
C VAL A 188 12.91 -6.64 4.73
N LEU A 189 12.28 -5.52 4.33
CA LEU A 189 11.76 -4.51 5.24
C LEU A 189 10.25 -4.62 5.30
N THR A 190 9.69 -4.61 6.50
CA THR A 190 8.24 -4.62 6.73
C THR A 190 7.86 -3.76 7.92
N GLY A 191 6.60 -3.31 7.92
CA GLY A 191 6.01 -2.60 9.03
C GLY A 191 4.92 -3.42 9.72
N VAL A 192 4.13 -2.77 10.57
CA VAL A 192 3.02 -3.37 11.30
C VAL A 192 1.76 -2.52 11.19
N SER A 193 0.60 -3.17 11.27
CA SER A 193 -0.73 -2.57 11.43
C SER A 193 -1.20 -2.69 12.87
N GLY A 194 -2.23 -1.93 13.25
CA GLY A 194 -2.88 -2.05 14.55
C GLY A 194 -2.82 -0.78 15.40
N GLY A 195 -2.60 0.39 14.79
CA GLY A 195 -2.60 1.68 15.51
C GLY A 195 -3.85 1.86 16.37
N GLU A 196 -5.01 1.46 15.89
CA GLU A 196 -6.32 1.52 16.56
C GLU A 196 -6.43 0.63 17.82
N PHE A 197 -5.47 -0.25 18.05
CA PHE A 197 -5.36 -1.09 19.26
C PHE A 197 -4.28 -0.58 20.23
N GLY A 198 -3.69 0.58 19.96
CA GLY A 198 -2.61 1.13 20.77
C GLY A 198 -1.31 0.34 20.70
N VAL A 199 -1.03 -0.32 19.57
CA VAL A 199 0.27 -0.95 19.32
C VAL A 199 1.32 0.12 19.02
N ILE A 200 2.59 -0.17 19.27
CA ILE A 200 3.70 0.68 18.84
C ILE A 200 4.08 0.33 17.42
N GLY A 201 4.01 1.32 16.52
CA GLY A 201 4.45 1.19 15.15
C GLY A 201 5.96 1.00 15.06
N ARG A 202 6.40 0.30 14.00
CA ARG A 202 7.83 0.08 13.73
C ARG A 202 8.07 -0.34 12.29
N VAL A 203 9.31 -0.20 11.87
CA VAL A 203 9.86 -0.89 10.69
C VAL A 203 10.90 -1.87 11.18
N GLU A 204 10.89 -3.08 10.63
CA GLU A 204 11.94 -4.06 10.87
C GLU A 204 12.60 -4.50 9.58
N ALA A 205 13.88 -4.83 9.64
CA ALA A 205 14.64 -5.40 8.56
C ALA A 205 15.20 -6.77 8.97
N ARG A 206 15.00 -7.73 8.08
CA ARG A 206 15.50 -9.09 8.24
C ARG A 206 16.33 -9.47 7.02
N ASP A 207 17.32 -10.32 7.21
CA ASP A 207 18.00 -10.96 6.09
C ASP A 207 16.97 -11.71 5.23
N ALA A 208 16.88 -11.35 3.95
CA ALA A 208 15.80 -11.85 3.08
C ALA A 208 15.89 -13.36 2.81
N LYS A 209 17.08 -13.97 2.89
CA LYS A 209 17.28 -15.41 2.67
C LYS A 209 16.93 -16.25 3.89
N THR A 210 17.20 -15.73 5.09
CA THR A 210 17.14 -16.51 6.32
C THR A 210 16.04 -16.10 7.29
N GLY A 211 15.42 -14.92 7.11
CA GLY A 211 14.44 -14.35 8.02
C GLY A 211 15.04 -13.77 9.32
N LYS A 212 16.37 -13.89 9.53
CA LYS A 212 17.02 -13.41 10.76
C LYS A 212 16.91 -11.89 10.88
N MET A 213 16.50 -11.43 12.07
CA MET A 213 16.43 -10.02 12.41
C MET A 213 17.81 -9.35 12.29
N VAL A 214 17.85 -8.21 11.60
CA VAL A 214 19.03 -7.35 11.47
C VAL A 214 18.87 -6.11 12.34
N TRP A 215 17.73 -5.42 12.22
CA TRP A 215 17.38 -4.28 13.07
C TRP A 215 15.86 -4.08 13.16
N VAL A 216 15.44 -3.42 14.22
CA VAL A 216 14.07 -2.92 14.44
C VAL A 216 14.14 -1.44 14.73
N ARG A 217 13.26 -0.65 14.08
CA ARG A 217 13.12 0.78 14.30
C ARG A 217 11.70 1.13 14.73
N PRO A 218 11.44 1.39 16.02
CA PRO A 218 10.18 1.94 16.48
C PRO A 218 9.89 3.30 15.83
N THR A 219 8.61 3.58 15.57
CA THR A 219 8.12 4.86 15.03
C THR A 219 7.52 5.76 16.12
N VAL A 220 7.38 5.26 17.33
CA VAL A 220 7.09 6.01 18.53
C VAL A 220 8.16 5.66 19.55
N GLU A 221 8.85 6.67 20.03
CA GLU A 221 9.86 6.50 21.05
C GLU A 221 9.54 7.37 22.26
N GLY A 222 9.46 6.71 23.41
CA GLY A 222 9.61 7.33 24.69
C GLY A 222 11.08 7.23 25.16
N HIS A 223 11.29 6.97 26.42
CA HIS A 223 12.60 6.66 27.03
C HIS A 223 13.11 5.25 26.67
N MET A 224 12.72 4.72 25.56
CA MET A 224 13.39 3.55 25.06
C MET A 224 14.77 3.99 24.54
N GLY A 225 15.63 4.31 25.45
CA GLY A 225 16.98 3.84 25.26
C GLY A 225 16.79 2.41 24.84
N THR A 226 16.94 2.15 23.57
CA THR A 226 16.76 0.87 22.95
C THR A 226 17.45 -0.14 23.83
N LYS A 227 16.75 -1.18 24.26
CA LYS A 227 17.36 -2.29 25.00
C LYS A 227 18.61 -2.83 24.30
N ASP A 228 18.81 -2.46 23.07
CA ASP A 228 19.83 -2.84 22.11
C ASP A 228 20.86 -1.72 21.87
N GLY A 229 20.79 -0.57 22.55
CA GLY A 229 21.72 0.54 22.34
C GLY A 229 21.62 1.20 20.97
N GLN A 230 20.55 0.97 20.22
CA GLN A 230 20.32 1.59 18.91
C GLN A 230 19.69 2.98 19.12
N ASP A 231 20.51 4.01 19.01
CA ASP A 231 20.03 5.38 18.85
C ASP A 231 19.22 5.49 17.56
N ASN A 232 17.99 6.06 17.63
CA ASN A 232 17.13 6.30 16.46
C ASN A 232 17.72 7.32 15.47
N GLY A 233 18.90 7.85 15.74
CA GLY A 233 19.58 8.85 14.94
C GLY A 233 19.12 10.30 15.21
N ILE A 234 18.04 10.50 15.95
CA ILE A 234 17.48 11.82 16.31
C ILE A 234 17.30 11.86 17.82
N SER A 235 18.41 11.98 18.55
CA SER A 235 18.41 11.96 20.01
C SER A 235 17.55 13.07 20.62
N GLY A 236 16.70 12.70 21.59
CA GLY A 236 15.97 13.64 22.46
C GLY A 236 14.73 14.29 21.88
N THR A 237 14.37 14.04 20.60
CA THR A 237 13.27 14.76 19.93
C THR A 237 11.88 14.21 20.26
N THR A 238 11.77 12.91 20.49
CA THR A 238 10.45 12.25 20.63
C THR A 238 9.85 12.39 22.02
N ASN A 239 10.65 12.29 23.06
CA ASN A 239 10.18 12.35 24.46
C ASN A 239 9.46 13.65 24.81
N ALA A 240 9.94 14.77 24.26
CA ALA A 240 9.33 16.08 24.47
C ALA A 240 7.95 16.23 23.81
N THR A 241 7.56 15.29 22.92
CA THR A 241 6.32 15.37 22.14
C THR A 241 5.21 14.43 22.63
N TRP A 242 5.49 13.62 23.66
CA TRP A 242 4.53 12.71 24.28
C TRP A 242 4.43 12.97 25.79
N PRO A 243 3.22 13.16 26.35
CA PRO A 243 3.08 13.33 27.78
C PRO A 243 3.24 11.99 28.52
N GLY A 244 4.11 11.95 29.51
CA GLY A 244 4.32 10.79 30.37
C GLY A 244 4.61 9.50 29.60
N ASP A 245 3.86 8.46 29.91
CA ASP A 245 4.00 7.10 29.35
C ASP A 245 3.08 6.81 28.15
N LEU A 246 2.35 7.78 27.65
CA LEU A 246 1.37 7.57 26.56
C LEU A 246 2.00 7.06 25.26
N TRP A 247 3.29 7.31 25.05
CA TRP A 247 4.03 6.71 23.94
C TRP A 247 4.01 5.18 23.94
N LYS A 248 3.84 4.51 25.09
CA LYS A 248 3.79 3.04 25.20
C LYS A 248 2.61 2.41 24.47
N THR A 249 1.59 3.21 24.15
CA THR A 249 0.42 2.84 23.38
C THR A 249 0.19 3.82 22.22
N GLY A 250 1.27 4.41 21.70
CA GLY A 250 1.23 5.61 20.88
C GLY A 250 0.84 5.42 19.42
N GLY A 251 0.64 4.21 18.93
CA GLY A 251 0.25 4.00 17.52
C GLY A 251 1.40 4.22 16.55
N ALA A 252 1.23 5.11 15.58
CA ALA A 252 2.18 5.41 14.49
C ALA A 252 2.57 4.17 13.65
N ALA A 253 1.61 3.28 13.41
CA ALA A 253 1.81 2.02 12.70
C ALA A 253 2.21 2.25 11.22
N THR A 254 3.12 1.43 10.70
CA THR A 254 3.62 1.47 9.33
C THR A 254 2.91 0.43 8.48
N TRP A 255 1.61 0.57 8.32
CA TRP A 255 0.74 -0.46 7.75
C TRP A 255 0.68 -0.47 6.21
N LEU A 256 1.35 0.47 5.53
CA LEU A 256 1.62 0.43 4.09
C LEU A 256 3.09 0.09 3.81
N GLY A 257 3.35 -0.44 2.60
CA GLY A 257 4.69 -0.71 2.12
C GLY A 257 5.49 0.58 1.94
N GLY A 258 6.78 0.52 2.24
CA GLY A 258 7.72 1.61 1.99
C GLY A 258 8.19 1.66 0.54
N THR A 259 9.04 2.65 0.25
CA THR A 259 9.83 2.75 -0.98
C THR A 259 11.32 2.81 -0.64
N TYR A 260 12.17 2.42 -1.56
CA TYR A 260 13.62 2.47 -1.40
C TYR A 260 14.26 3.22 -2.55
N ASP A 261 15.18 4.12 -2.24
CA ASP A 261 15.94 4.83 -3.25
C ASP A 261 17.42 4.45 -3.17
N PRO A 262 17.93 3.68 -4.15
CA PRO A 262 19.32 3.24 -4.16
C PRO A 262 20.34 4.39 -4.20
N GLU A 263 19.96 5.54 -4.78
CA GLU A 263 20.85 6.71 -4.87
C GLU A 263 21.06 7.38 -3.52
N THR A 264 20.04 7.42 -2.68
CA THR A 264 20.16 7.96 -1.32
C THR A 264 20.58 6.90 -0.29
N GLY A 265 20.33 5.63 -0.58
CA GLY A 265 20.47 4.52 0.37
C GLY A 265 19.38 4.49 1.45
N LEU A 266 18.32 5.29 1.29
CA LEU A 266 17.24 5.46 2.26
C LEU A 266 15.99 4.67 1.86
N ALA A 267 15.37 4.04 2.84
CA ALA A 267 14.01 3.55 2.75
C ALA A 267 13.04 4.56 3.39
N TYR A 268 11.93 4.83 2.70
CA TYR A 268 10.92 5.79 3.14
C TYR A 268 9.66 5.05 3.55
N PHE A 269 9.24 5.27 4.79
CA PHE A 269 8.00 4.73 5.32
C PHE A 269 7.10 5.84 5.82
N GLY A 270 5.82 5.73 5.54
CA GLY A 270 4.81 6.55 6.19
C GLY A 270 4.40 5.91 7.52
N THR A 271 4.07 6.76 8.49
CA THR A 271 3.60 6.33 9.82
C THR A 271 2.16 6.74 10.04
N GLY A 272 1.40 5.88 10.70
CA GLY A 272 -0.02 6.06 10.96
C GLY A 272 -0.36 7.06 12.06
N ASN A 273 -1.62 7.09 12.39
CA ASN A 273 -2.19 7.93 13.44
C ASN A 273 -1.55 7.67 14.80
N PRO A 274 -1.51 8.68 15.68
CA PRO A 274 -1.23 8.47 17.09
C PRO A 274 -2.46 7.86 17.80
N SER A 275 -2.25 7.06 18.85
CA SER A 275 -3.32 6.49 19.67
C SER A 275 -3.37 7.13 21.06
N PRO A 276 -4.57 7.33 21.61
CA PRO A 276 -5.89 7.23 20.96
C PRO A 276 -6.14 8.41 20.00
N TRP A 277 -7.22 8.37 19.18
CA TRP A 277 -7.56 9.49 18.27
C TRP A 277 -7.89 10.78 19.03
N ASN A 278 -8.43 10.67 20.26
CA ASN A 278 -8.66 11.83 21.13
C ASN A 278 -7.36 12.56 21.44
N SER A 279 -7.06 13.61 20.67
CA SER A 279 -5.84 14.39 20.79
C SER A 279 -5.73 15.18 22.11
N ALA A 280 -6.84 15.44 22.82
CA ALA A 280 -6.83 16.13 24.11
C ALA A 280 -6.12 15.31 25.20
N LEU A 281 -6.11 13.97 25.06
CA LEU A 281 -5.45 13.06 26.01
C LEU A 281 -3.92 13.02 25.82
N ARG A 282 -3.39 13.46 24.68
CA ARG A 282 -1.97 13.36 24.32
C ARG A 282 -1.43 14.67 23.73
N PRO A 283 -1.42 15.78 24.49
CA PRO A 283 -0.86 17.04 24.02
C PRO A 283 0.60 16.87 23.56
N GLY A 284 1.03 17.69 22.60
CA GLY A 284 2.32 17.61 21.93
C GLY A 284 2.19 17.09 20.49
N ASP A 285 3.27 17.12 19.73
CA ASP A 285 3.28 16.74 18.30
C ASP A 285 3.17 15.23 18.08
N ASN A 286 3.46 14.42 19.09
CA ASN A 286 3.38 12.95 19.08
C ASN A 286 4.24 12.30 17.98
N LEU A 287 5.52 12.67 17.94
CA LEU A 287 6.47 12.13 16.96
C LEU A 287 6.72 10.62 17.17
N PHE A 288 6.86 9.84 16.08
CA PHE A 288 6.77 10.20 14.66
C PHE A 288 5.43 9.79 14.02
N SER A 289 4.30 9.98 14.69
CA SER A 289 3.00 9.72 14.06
C SER A 289 2.74 10.65 12.87
N CYS A 290 1.88 10.24 11.94
CA CYS A 290 1.48 11.01 10.76
C CYS A 290 2.65 11.61 9.98
N SER A 291 3.74 10.85 9.83
CA SER A 291 5.00 11.32 9.27
C SER A 291 5.45 10.49 8.07
N THR A 292 6.37 11.05 7.31
CA THR A 292 7.32 10.28 6.49
C THR A 292 8.62 10.18 7.27
N VAL A 293 9.13 8.97 7.47
CA VAL A 293 10.44 8.72 8.04
C VAL A 293 11.36 8.13 6.98
N ALA A 294 12.56 8.69 6.86
CA ALA A 294 13.61 8.16 5.99
C ALA A 294 14.63 7.41 6.84
N ILE A 295 14.78 6.13 6.55
CA ILE A 295 15.58 5.20 7.34
C ILE A 295 16.79 4.77 6.51
N ASP A 296 17.98 4.91 7.06
CA ASP A 296 19.19 4.30 6.50
C ASP A 296 19.07 2.78 6.57
N VAL A 297 19.07 2.14 5.40
CA VAL A 297 18.80 0.69 5.29
C VAL A 297 19.87 -0.16 6.00
N ALA A 298 21.12 0.30 6.01
CA ALA A 298 22.21 -0.46 6.61
C ALA A 298 22.17 -0.45 8.16
N THR A 299 21.67 0.65 8.75
CA THR A 299 21.75 0.87 10.20
C THR A 299 20.38 0.88 10.90
N GLY A 300 19.29 1.01 10.17
CA GLY A 300 17.95 1.22 10.71
C GLY A 300 17.76 2.59 11.38
N LYS A 301 18.68 3.54 11.22
CA LYS A 301 18.55 4.88 11.81
C LYS A 301 17.62 5.76 10.99
N ILE A 302 16.72 6.51 11.65
CA ILE A 302 15.95 7.58 11.02
C ILE A 302 16.93 8.73 10.73
N VAL A 303 17.11 9.04 9.45
CA VAL A 303 17.99 10.13 8.98
C VAL A 303 17.27 11.46 8.99
N TRP A 304 16.00 11.45 8.60
CA TRP A 304 15.11 12.60 8.65
C TRP A 304 13.65 12.16 8.76
N HIS A 305 12.81 13.07 9.19
CA HIS A 305 11.36 12.91 9.19
C HIS A 305 10.66 14.20 8.73
N PHE A 306 9.44 14.04 8.24
CA PHE A 306 8.52 15.14 7.96
C PHE A 306 7.13 14.77 8.45
N GLN A 307 6.58 15.53 9.37
CA GLN A 307 5.26 15.28 9.97
C GLN A 307 4.18 16.11 9.29
N GLY A 308 3.26 15.45 8.58
CA GLY A 308 2.16 16.11 7.84
C GLY A 308 1.01 16.56 8.74
N THR A 309 0.76 15.85 9.85
CA THR A 309 -0.33 16.19 10.79
C THR A 309 0.14 16.05 12.23
N PRO A 310 0.79 17.08 12.81
CA PRO A 310 1.16 17.10 14.22
C PRO A 310 -0.07 17.02 15.12
N ASN A 311 0.01 16.31 16.25
CA ASN A 311 -1.08 16.14 17.22
C ASN A 311 -2.41 15.80 16.53
N ASP A 312 -2.39 14.82 15.62
CA ASP A 312 -3.55 14.42 14.83
C ASP A 312 -4.72 14.00 15.72
N GLY A 313 -5.88 14.53 15.48
CA GLY A 313 -7.16 14.23 16.14
C GLY A 313 -8.26 13.85 15.17
N TRP A 314 -7.91 13.50 13.92
CA TRP A 314 -8.83 13.19 12.83
C TRP A 314 -8.55 11.84 12.17
N ASP A 315 -7.53 11.11 12.64
CA ASP A 315 -7.00 9.90 12.00
C ASP A 315 -6.47 10.17 10.58
N TYR A 316 -5.68 11.23 10.43
CA TYR A 316 -4.98 11.53 9.18
C TYR A 316 -3.62 10.87 9.13
N ASP A 317 -3.63 9.55 9.04
CA ASP A 317 -2.41 8.77 8.84
C ASP A 317 -1.43 9.39 7.83
N GLY A 318 -0.16 9.40 8.17
CA GLY A 318 0.90 9.76 7.25
C GLY A 318 1.49 8.56 6.48
N VAL A 319 0.76 7.45 6.34
CA VAL A 319 1.27 6.19 5.79
C VAL A 319 1.47 6.16 4.29
N ASN A 320 0.94 7.15 3.56
CA ASN A 320 1.00 7.18 2.11
C ASN A 320 2.44 7.13 1.59
N GLU A 321 2.61 6.47 0.46
CA GLU A 321 3.92 6.29 -0.19
C GLU A 321 4.61 7.61 -0.51
N PHE A 322 5.93 7.64 -0.30
CA PHE A 322 6.82 8.72 -0.71
C PHE A 322 7.55 8.29 -1.98
N ILE A 323 7.19 8.86 -3.12
CA ILE A 323 7.73 8.50 -4.44
C ILE A 323 8.86 9.45 -4.79
N THR A 324 10.08 8.93 -4.92
CA THR A 324 11.23 9.73 -5.35
C THR A 324 11.28 9.89 -6.87
N TYR A 325 11.70 11.06 -7.31
CA TYR A 325 11.81 11.41 -8.72
C TYR A 325 12.87 12.50 -8.96
N LYS A 326 13.31 12.61 -10.20
CA LYS A 326 14.22 13.71 -10.62
C LYS A 326 13.47 14.73 -11.45
N THR A 327 13.68 15.98 -11.12
CA THR A 327 13.19 17.11 -11.91
C THR A 327 14.06 17.30 -13.16
N LYS A 328 13.60 18.10 -14.12
CA LYS A 328 14.37 18.40 -15.35
C LYS A 328 15.68 19.13 -15.08
N ASP A 329 15.76 19.92 -14.01
CA ASP A 329 16.95 20.61 -13.53
C ASP A 329 17.83 19.75 -12.60
N GLY A 330 17.52 18.44 -12.50
CA GLY A 330 18.35 17.45 -11.81
C GLY A 330 18.17 17.38 -10.30
N LYS A 331 17.22 18.10 -9.70
CA LYS A 331 16.90 17.97 -8.26
C LYS A 331 16.30 16.61 -7.97
N HIS A 332 16.72 16.01 -6.86
CA HIS A 332 16.21 14.73 -6.39
C HIS A 332 15.16 14.98 -5.30
N LEU A 333 13.92 14.86 -5.66
CA LEU A 333 12.76 15.16 -4.82
C LEU A 333 11.92 13.93 -4.57
N GLY A 334 11.02 14.02 -3.58
CA GLY A 334 9.96 13.07 -3.38
C GLY A 334 8.61 13.76 -3.26
N GLY A 335 7.58 13.10 -3.77
CA GLY A 335 6.19 13.54 -3.72
C GLY A 335 5.33 12.60 -2.88
N LYS A 336 4.41 13.17 -2.11
CA LYS A 336 3.46 12.45 -1.27
C LYS A 336 2.11 13.14 -1.26
N ALA A 337 1.06 12.45 -1.72
CA ALA A 337 -0.32 12.85 -1.49
C ALA A 337 -0.79 12.23 -0.18
N ASP A 338 -1.00 13.03 0.85
CA ASP A 338 -1.27 12.56 2.20
C ASP A 338 -2.77 12.49 2.52
N ARG A 339 -3.17 11.66 3.50
CA ARG A 339 -4.58 11.53 3.94
C ARG A 339 -5.22 12.87 4.26
N ASN A 340 -4.46 13.77 4.84
CA ASN A 340 -4.88 15.07 5.30
C ASN A 340 -5.31 16.05 4.19
N GLY A 341 -5.15 15.66 2.92
CA GLY A 341 -5.58 16.44 1.75
C GLY A 341 -4.51 17.30 1.12
N PHE A 342 -3.31 17.38 1.71
CA PHE A 342 -2.17 18.10 1.12
C PHE A 342 -1.25 17.15 0.35
N PHE A 343 -0.73 17.66 -0.76
CA PHE A 343 0.40 17.07 -1.48
C PHE A 343 1.68 17.78 -1.02
N TYR A 344 2.68 16.99 -0.62
CA TYR A 344 3.97 17.48 -0.17
C TYR A 344 5.07 17.13 -1.15
N VAL A 345 5.97 18.07 -1.40
CA VAL A 345 7.21 17.88 -2.14
C VAL A 345 8.38 18.16 -1.21
N LEU A 346 9.22 17.15 -1.00
CA LEU A 346 10.37 17.22 -0.11
C LEU A 346 11.65 16.89 -0.88
N ASP A 347 12.78 17.40 -0.41
CA ASP A 347 14.08 16.91 -0.84
C ASP A 347 14.26 15.46 -0.39
N ALA A 348 14.59 14.54 -1.31
CA ALA A 348 14.62 13.11 -1.02
C ALA A 348 15.72 12.73 -0.01
N LYS A 349 16.85 13.43 -0.02
CA LYS A 349 18.01 13.13 0.84
C LYS A 349 17.90 13.71 2.24
N THR A 350 17.27 14.89 2.36
CA THR A 350 17.29 15.67 3.61
C THR A 350 15.93 15.85 4.27
N GLY A 351 14.83 15.51 3.56
CA GLY A 351 13.47 15.75 4.02
C GLY A 351 13.05 17.23 4.02
N LYS A 352 13.92 18.13 3.53
CA LYS A 352 13.61 19.57 3.52
C LYS A 352 12.38 19.86 2.67
N PHE A 353 11.39 20.52 3.28
CA PHE A 353 10.18 20.96 2.59
C PHE A 353 10.52 21.90 1.41
N GLN A 354 9.95 21.60 0.26
CA GLN A 354 10.09 22.39 -0.96
C GLN A 354 8.79 23.08 -1.32
N LYS A 355 7.67 22.36 -1.22
CA LYS A 355 6.35 22.85 -1.56
C LYS A 355 5.25 21.95 -0.94
N GLY A 356 4.09 22.56 -0.64
CA GLY A 356 2.87 21.84 -0.28
C GLY A 356 1.64 22.57 -0.82
N PHE A 357 0.63 21.82 -1.24
CA PHE A 357 -0.60 22.36 -1.80
C PHE A 357 -1.75 21.36 -1.64
N PRO A 358 -3.01 21.81 -1.57
CA PRO A 358 -4.17 20.93 -1.57
C PRO A 358 -4.24 20.14 -2.86
N PHE A 359 -4.48 18.83 -2.78
CA PHE A 359 -4.85 18.01 -3.94
C PHE A 359 -6.32 17.59 -3.91
N VAL A 360 -7.05 17.94 -2.83
CA VAL A 360 -8.51 17.87 -2.69
C VAL A 360 -9.11 19.26 -2.71
N LYS A 361 -10.41 19.39 -2.98
CA LYS A 361 -11.10 20.68 -3.09
C LYS A 361 -11.46 21.28 -1.74
N LYS A 362 -11.70 20.44 -0.73
CA LYS A 362 -12.14 20.92 0.58
C LYS A 362 -11.25 20.39 1.70
N ILE A 363 -10.64 21.33 2.42
CA ILE A 363 -9.90 21.10 3.67
C ILE A 363 -10.52 22.03 4.70
N THR A 364 -10.93 21.51 5.86
CA THR A 364 -11.55 22.30 6.93
C THR A 364 -10.70 22.34 8.20
N TRP A 365 -9.86 21.33 8.42
CA TRP A 365 -9.06 21.17 9.63
C TRP A 365 -7.84 22.10 9.70
N ALA A 366 -7.42 22.64 8.55
CA ALA A 366 -6.29 23.56 8.44
C ALA A 366 -6.57 24.65 7.41
N THR A 367 -6.06 25.86 7.64
CA THR A 367 -6.19 27.01 6.76
C THR A 367 -5.08 27.11 5.71
N GLY A 368 -4.09 26.23 5.78
CA GLY A 368 -2.94 26.16 4.87
C GLY A 368 -1.71 25.61 5.57
N LEU A 369 -0.55 25.78 4.93
CA LEU A 369 0.77 25.38 5.44
C LEU A 369 1.62 26.63 5.72
N ASP A 370 2.57 26.52 6.63
CA ASP A 370 3.60 27.53 6.83
C ASP A 370 4.78 27.32 5.84
N GLU A 371 5.84 28.11 5.99
CA GLU A 371 7.03 28.05 5.15
C GLU A 371 7.84 26.76 5.28
N ASN A 372 7.60 25.98 6.33
CA ASN A 372 8.23 24.68 6.58
C ASN A 372 7.30 23.51 6.26
N GLY A 373 6.09 23.80 5.76
CA GLY A 373 5.08 22.79 5.42
C GLY A 373 4.24 22.31 6.62
N ARG A 374 4.38 22.94 7.78
CA ARG A 374 3.56 22.62 8.95
C ARG A 374 2.14 23.17 8.75
N PRO A 375 1.08 22.39 9.02
CA PRO A 375 -0.30 22.86 8.90
C PRO A 375 -0.62 23.97 9.92
N LYS A 376 -1.33 24.99 9.44
CA LYS A 376 -1.96 26.01 10.27
C LYS A 376 -3.35 25.51 10.64
N PHE A 377 -3.46 24.89 11.82
CA PHE A 377 -4.72 24.31 12.28
C PHE A 377 -5.84 25.34 12.38
N ASP A 378 -7.07 24.92 12.07
CA ASP A 378 -8.27 25.64 12.48
C ASP A 378 -8.72 25.11 13.85
N PRO A 379 -8.59 25.90 14.94
CA PRO A 379 -9.01 25.47 16.28
C PRO A 379 -10.49 25.09 16.37
N ALA A 380 -11.34 25.70 15.53
CA ALA A 380 -12.78 25.43 15.49
C ALA A 380 -13.09 24.05 14.90
N ASN A 381 -12.14 23.42 14.17
CA ASN A 381 -12.30 22.11 13.57
C ASN A 381 -11.71 20.97 14.43
N ARG A 382 -11.32 21.23 15.67
CA ARG A 382 -10.90 20.17 16.60
C ARG A 382 -12.11 19.60 17.34
N PRO A 383 -12.26 18.25 17.38
CA PRO A 383 -13.27 17.63 18.24
C PRO A 383 -13.08 18.04 19.70
N GLY A 384 -14.16 18.38 20.36
CA GLY A 384 -14.13 18.87 21.74
C GLY A 384 -13.69 17.79 22.74
N ASP A 385 -13.14 18.23 23.87
CA ASP A 385 -12.78 17.35 24.98
C ASP A 385 -14.07 16.85 25.70
N PRO A 386 -14.31 15.53 25.79
CA PRO A 386 -15.50 15.00 26.46
C PRO A 386 -15.53 15.35 27.96
N ALA A 387 -14.39 15.54 28.61
CA ALA A 387 -14.34 15.98 30.02
C ALA A 387 -14.96 17.38 30.26
N LYS A 388 -15.13 18.16 29.19
CA LYS A 388 -15.76 19.49 29.21
C LYS A 388 -17.23 19.45 28.81
N SER A 389 -17.77 18.28 28.45
CA SER A 389 -19.21 18.13 28.16
C SER A 389 -20.03 17.92 29.42
N ALA A 390 -21.36 18.18 29.32
CA ALA A 390 -22.24 18.10 30.49
C ALA A 390 -22.35 16.68 31.10
N ASP A 391 -22.20 15.64 30.28
CA ASP A 391 -22.31 14.24 30.72
C ASP A 391 -20.96 13.51 30.77
N GLY A 392 -19.87 14.15 30.36
CA GLY A 392 -18.55 13.57 30.32
C GLY A 392 -18.37 12.45 29.28
N LYS A 393 -19.36 12.20 28.43
CA LYS A 393 -19.38 11.04 27.51
C LYS A 393 -18.96 11.38 26.09
N LYS A 394 -19.33 12.55 25.60
CA LYS A 394 -19.13 12.96 24.22
C LYS A 394 -18.68 14.42 24.16
N GLY A 395 -17.55 14.66 23.51
CA GLY A 395 -17.08 16.01 23.19
C GLY A 395 -17.92 16.66 22.07
N THR A 396 -17.73 17.95 21.87
CA THR A 396 -18.37 18.68 20.77
C THR A 396 -17.97 18.07 19.44
N SER A 397 -18.98 17.71 18.62
CA SER A 397 -18.79 17.21 17.27
C SER A 397 -18.38 18.33 16.32
N VAL A 398 -17.53 18.04 15.36
CA VAL A 398 -17.15 18.95 14.29
C VAL A 398 -17.26 18.26 12.93
N PHE A 399 -17.59 19.04 11.89
CA PHE A 399 -17.48 18.56 10.52
C PHE A 399 -16.05 18.74 10.02
N SER A 400 -15.39 17.68 9.63
CA SER A 400 -14.03 17.69 9.09
C SER A 400 -13.95 17.15 7.68
N ALA A 401 -13.18 17.80 6.83
CA ALA A 401 -12.87 17.39 5.46
C ALA A 401 -11.33 17.53 5.23
N PRO A 402 -10.71 16.50 4.65
CA PRO A 402 -11.24 15.18 4.29
C PRO A 402 -11.81 14.39 5.47
N SER A 403 -12.50 13.26 5.22
CA SER A 403 -12.83 12.30 6.28
C SER A 403 -11.56 11.60 6.80
N PHE A 404 -11.67 10.79 7.84
CA PHE A 404 -10.55 9.98 8.35
C PHE A 404 -10.02 8.98 7.30
N LEU A 405 -10.83 8.55 6.32
CA LEU A 405 -10.35 7.77 5.18
C LEU A 405 -9.48 8.58 4.21
N GLY A 406 -9.43 9.89 4.38
CA GLY A 406 -8.48 10.80 3.75
C GLY A 406 -8.83 11.24 2.33
N GLY A 407 -8.19 12.28 1.89
CA GLY A 407 -8.19 12.69 0.47
C GLY A 407 -7.58 11.61 -0.43
N LYS A 408 -6.70 10.80 0.11
CA LYS A 408 -6.14 9.55 -0.43
C LYS A 408 -5.90 8.57 0.72
N ASN A 409 -6.04 7.27 0.47
CA ASN A 409 -5.77 6.24 1.48
C ASN A 409 -4.73 5.23 0.95
N GLN A 410 -4.97 3.92 1.08
CA GLN A 410 -4.06 2.83 0.72
C GLN A 410 -3.74 2.78 -0.79
N MET A 411 -4.63 3.23 -1.64
CA MET A 411 -4.47 3.18 -3.09
C MET A 411 -3.25 3.99 -3.54
N PRO A 412 -2.21 3.34 -4.12
CA PRO A 412 -1.00 4.05 -4.50
C PRO A 412 -1.18 4.90 -5.75
N MET A 413 -0.60 6.09 -5.72
CA MET A 413 -0.48 6.98 -6.88
C MET A 413 0.66 6.53 -7.81
N ALA A 414 0.78 7.14 -8.98
CA ALA A 414 1.88 6.92 -9.91
C ALA A 414 2.55 8.23 -10.33
N TYR A 415 3.82 8.17 -10.68
CA TYR A 415 4.56 9.27 -11.30
C TYR A 415 5.02 8.90 -12.69
N SER A 416 4.82 9.78 -13.67
CA SER A 416 5.32 9.56 -15.02
C SER A 416 6.49 10.50 -15.32
N PRO A 417 7.69 9.97 -15.60
CA PRO A 417 8.82 10.79 -16.04
C PRO A 417 8.60 11.41 -17.42
N VAL A 418 7.63 10.92 -18.19
CA VAL A 418 7.28 11.44 -19.53
C VAL A 418 6.49 12.74 -19.44
N THR A 419 5.49 12.80 -18.53
CA THR A 419 4.66 13.99 -18.34
C THR A 419 5.19 14.90 -17.24
N GLY A 420 5.91 14.33 -16.26
CA GLY A 420 6.31 15.00 -15.02
C GLY A 420 5.17 15.14 -14.01
N TYR A 421 4.07 14.44 -14.21
CA TYR A 421 2.87 14.52 -13.35
C TYR A 421 2.77 13.32 -12.41
N PHE A 422 2.17 13.58 -11.23
CA PHE A 422 1.63 12.54 -10.37
C PHE A 422 0.16 12.28 -10.72
N TYR A 423 -0.25 11.03 -10.72
CA TYR A 423 -1.62 10.60 -10.93
C TYR A 423 -2.17 10.08 -9.62
N VAL A 424 -3.09 10.85 -9.03
CA VAL A 424 -3.56 10.68 -7.65
C VAL A 424 -5.02 10.25 -7.64
N PRO A 425 -5.34 9.06 -7.11
CA PRO A 425 -6.72 8.68 -6.85
C PRO A 425 -7.19 9.41 -5.59
N ALA A 426 -7.95 10.49 -5.78
CA ALA A 426 -8.42 11.37 -4.73
C ALA A 426 -9.89 11.12 -4.36
N ASN A 427 -10.29 11.49 -3.14
CA ASN A 427 -11.67 11.40 -2.66
C ASN A 427 -12.10 12.70 -1.98
N GLU A 428 -13.31 13.15 -2.35
CA GLU A 428 -13.98 14.36 -1.82
C GLU A 428 -15.10 13.94 -0.86
N TRP A 429 -14.76 13.72 0.38
CA TRP A 429 -15.67 13.38 1.47
C TRP A 429 -15.24 14.03 2.77
N GLY A 430 -16.18 14.14 3.68
CA GLY A 430 -15.96 14.64 5.03
C GLY A 430 -16.44 13.65 6.07
N MET A 431 -16.46 14.08 7.31
CA MET A 431 -17.00 13.34 8.43
C MET A 431 -17.52 14.29 9.51
N GLU A 432 -18.54 13.84 10.25
CA GLU A 432 -18.77 14.30 11.60
C GLU A 432 -17.86 13.48 12.51
N ILE A 433 -17.07 14.14 13.36
CA ILE A 433 -16.16 13.46 14.29
C ILE A 433 -16.28 14.10 15.68
N TRP A 434 -16.20 13.28 16.72
CA TRP A 434 -16.23 13.70 18.13
C TRP A 434 -15.33 12.82 18.98
N ASN A 435 -14.80 13.36 20.06
CA ASN A 435 -14.03 12.60 21.03
C ASN A 435 -14.92 11.91 22.07
N GLU A 436 -14.46 10.76 22.55
CA GLU A 436 -15.07 9.96 23.61
C GLU A 436 -14.02 9.58 24.65
N PRO A 437 -14.42 9.33 25.93
CA PRO A 437 -13.53 8.73 26.91
C PRO A 437 -13.08 7.36 26.46
N VAL A 438 -11.83 7.02 26.72
CA VAL A 438 -11.29 5.70 26.43
C VAL A 438 -10.24 5.29 27.45
N THR A 439 -10.20 4.00 27.76
CA THR A 439 -9.17 3.38 28.60
C THR A 439 -8.50 2.28 27.81
N TYR A 440 -7.18 2.26 27.82
CA TYR A 440 -6.41 1.23 27.14
C TYR A 440 -6.67 -0.15 27.72
N LYS A 441 -6.97 -1.10 26.85
CA LYS A 441 -7.00 -2.52 27.14
C LYS A 441 -6.30 -3.28 26.01
N LYS A 442 -5.25 -4.02 26.35
CA LYS A 442 -4.45 -4.77 25.38
C LYS A 442 -5.33 -5.64 24.47
N GLY A 443 -5.15 -5.51 23.16
CA GLY A 443 -5.90 -6.26 22.15
C GLY A 443 -7.35 -5.80 21.91
N ALA A 444 -7.78 -4.71 22.51
CA ALA A 444 -9.06 -4.07 22.25
C ALA A 444 -8.90 -2.74 21.54
N ALA A 445 -9.95 -2.28 20.85
CA ALA A 445 -9.95 -0.98 20.18
C ALA A 445 -9.70 0.16 21.16
N TYR A 446 -8.77 1.06 20.82
CA TYR A 446 -8.32 2.18 21.62
C TYR A 446 -8.43 3.50 20.82
N LEU A 447 -9.65 3.82 20.39
CA LEU A 447 -9.91 4.98 19.54
C LEU A 447 -10.15 6.25 20.35
N GLY A 448 -11.08 6.25 21.28
CA GLY A 448 -11.48 7.43 22.03
C GLY A 448 -12.17 8.49 21.16
N ALA A 449 -12.81 8.07 20.09
CA ALA A 449 -13.54 8.91 19.15
C ALA A 449 -14.66 8.14 18.46
N GLY A 450 -15.70 8.87 18.05
CA GLY A 450 -16.74 8.37 17.15
C GLY A 450 -16.84 9.25 15.91
N PHE A 451 -17.37 8.71 14.83
CA PHE A 451 -17.46 9.39 13.55
C PHE A 451 -18.63 8.94 12.70
N THR A 452 -18.98 9.76 11.70
CA THR A 452 -19.88 9.37 10.60
C THR A 452 -19.37 10.02 9.33
N ILE A 453 -19.09 9.22 8.28
CA ILE A 453 -18.65 9.73 6.99
C ILE A 453 -19.80 10.46 6.29
N LYS A 454 -19.48 11.60 5.69
CA LYS A 454 -20.39 12.47 4.97
C LYS A 454 -19.93 12.71 3.54
N THR A 455 -20.85 12.75 2.60
CA THR A 455 -20.57 13.28 1.27
C THR A 455 -20.44 14.80 1.33
N ILE A 456 -19.59 15.36 0.46
CA ILE A 456 -19.44 16.81 0.27
C ILE A 456 -20.21 17.26 -0.97
N ASP A 457 -20.14 16.43 -2.02
CA ASP A 457 -20.83 16.63 -3.30
C ASP A 457 -21.63 15.37 -3.62
N ASP A 458 -22.92 15.53 -3.90
CA ASP A 458 -23.82 14.40 -4.17
C ASP A 458 -23.53 13.73 -5.52
N SER A 459 -22.86 14.42 -6.43
CA SER A 459 -22.60 13.93 -7.79
C SER A 459 -21.38 13.00 -7.86
N TYR A 460 -20.39 13.12 -6.92
CA TYR A 460 -19.20 12.30 -6.93
C TYR A 460 -18.48 12.29 -5.56
N ILE A 461 -17.72 11.24 -5.33
CA ILE A 461 -16.76 11.15 -4.22
C ILE A 461 -15.33 11.02 -4.77
N GLY A 462 -15.13 10.07 -5.67
CA GLY A 462 -13.81 9.79 -6.25
C GLY A 462 -13.42 10.75 -7.38
N ALA A 463 -12.13 10.99 -7.53
CA ALA A 463 -11.58 11.72 -8.68
C ALA A 463 -10.16 11.26 -8.98
N MET A 464 -9.91 10.76 -10.20
CA MET A 464 -8.55 10.59 -10.68
C MET A 464 -8.01 11.93 -11.13
N ARG A 465 -6.87 12.36 -10.57
CA ARG A 465 -6.25 13.66 -10.81
C ARG A 465 -4.82 13.55 -11.31
N ALA A 466 -4.50 14.29 -12.37
CA ALA A 466 -3.11 14.58 -12.71
C ALA A 466 -2.67 15.85 -11.99
N VAL A 467 -1.62 15.75 -11.22
CA VAL A 467 -1.07 16.83 -10.41
C VAL A 467 0.33 17.17 -10.90
N ASP A 468 0.58 18.43 -11.21
CA ASP A 468 1.91 18.93 -11.52
C ASP A 468 2.63 19.32 -10.21
N PRO A 469 3.67 18.59 -9.78
CA PRO A 469 4.34 18.86 -8.51
C PRO A 469 5.13 20.17 -8.53
N ALA A 470 5.50 20.68 -9.72
CA ALA A 470 6.24 21.92 -9.85
C ALA A 470 5.36 23.15 -9.60
N THR A 471 4.11 23.11 -10.07
CA THR A 471 3.17 24.25 -9.96
C THR A 471 2.12 24.05 -8.87
N GLY A 472 1.83 22.82 -8.47
CA GLY A 472 0.74 22.46 -7.57
C GLY A 472 -0.64 22.44 -8.25
N LYS A 473 -0.67 22.53 -9.59
CA LYS A 473 -1.94 22.54 -10.33
C LYS A 473 -2.48 21.14 -10.55
N ILE A 474 -3.78 20.96 -10.39
CA ILE A 474 -4.52 19.83 -10.95
C ILE A 474 -4.65 20.11 -12.45
N VAL A 475 -3.96 19.33 -13.28
CA VAL A 475 -3.90 19.51 -14.74
C VAL A 475 -5.19 19.03 -15.39
N TRP A 476 -5.70 17.89 -14.91
CA TRP A 476 -7.00 17.35 -15.29
C TRP A 476 -7.58 16.48 -14.16
N GLU A 477 -8.88 16.27 -14.22
CA GLU A 477 -9.59 15.38 -13.31
C GLU A 477 -10.65 14.55 -14.04
N VAL A 478 -10.81 13.29 -13.60
CA VAL A 478 -11.91 12.40 -14.03
C VAL A 478 -12.67 11.98 -12.78
N LYS A 479 -13.91 12.46 -12.66
CA LYS A 479 -14.79 12.20 -11.51
C LYS A 479 -15.34 10.78 -11.52
N ASN A 480 -15.61 10.23 -10.35
CA ASN A 480 -16.23 8.92 -10.12
C ASN A 480 -17.30 9.03 -9.02
N ASN A 481 -18.45 8.43 -9.22
CA ASN A 481 -19.56 8.50 -8.27
C ASN A 481 -19.18 7.93 -6.88
N ALA A 482 -18.62 6.72 -6.86
CA ALA A 482 -18.12 6.08 -5.63
C ALA A 482 -16.68 6.51 -5.33
N PRO A 483 -16.20 6.34 -4.07
CA PRO A 483 -14.84 6.68 -3.72
C PRO A 483 -13.84 5.80 -4.47
N LEU A 484 -12.78 6.38 -5.03
CA LEU A 484 -11.69 5.60 -5.62
C LEU A 484 -10.91 4.89 -4.51
N TRP A 485 -10.65 3.60 -4.73
CA TRP A 485 -9.91 2.76 -3.77
C TRP A 485 -8.83 1.90 -4.45
N GLY A 486 -8.71 1.96 -5.78
CA GLY A 486 -7.72 1.29 -6.61
C GLY A 486 -6.48 2.13 -6.86
N GLY A 487 -5.33 1.47 -6.96
CA GLY A 487 -4.06 2.12 -7.30
C GLY A 487 -3.93 2.42 -8.80
N VAL A 488 -2.82 3.06 -9.15
CA VAL A 488 -2.57 3.62 -10.48
C VAL A 488 -1.35 2.99 -11.12
N LEU A 489 -1.39 2.84 -12.44
CA LEU A 489 -0.27 2.49 -13.31
C LEU A 489 -0.15 3.57 -14.40
N THR A 490 1.05 4.04 -14.69
CA THR A 490 1.33 4.85 -15.88
C THR A 490 2.36 4.17 -16.77
N THR A 491 2.35 4.45 -18.09
CA THR A 491 3.20 3.77 -19.06
C THR A 491 3.86 4.75 -20.03
N LYS A 492 5.00 4.33 -20.61
CA LYS A 492 5.66 5.06 -21.70
C LYS A 492 4.74 5.22 -22.93
N GLY A 493 3.72 4.37 -23.07
CA GLY A 493 2.69 4.50 -24.11
C GLY A 493 1.76 5.70 -23.93
N GLY A 494 1.97 6.52 -22.89
CA GLY A 494 1.19 7.73 -22.63
C GLY A 494 -0.17 7.45 -22.02
N LEU A 495 -0.31 6.35 -21.30
CA LEU A 495 -1.55 5.92 -20.65
C LEU A 495 -1.41 5.97 -19.12
N VAL A 496 -2.55 6.22 -18.48
CA VAL A 496 -2.79 6.03 -17.04
C VAL A 496 -3.92 5.01 -16.89
N PHE A 497 -3.66 3.96 -16.11
CA PHE A 497 -4.66 2.94 -15.77
C PHE A 497 -5.02 3.05 -14.30
N TRP A 498 -6.31 2.89 -13.97
CA TRP A 498 -6.80 2.81 -12.59
C TRP A 498 -8.07 2.00 -12.49
N GLY A 499 -8.35 1.51 -11.28
CA GLY A 499 -9.57 0.78 -10.98
C GLY A 499 -10.65 1.66 -10.38
N THR A 500 -11.91 1.28 -10.59
CA THR A 500 -13.06 1.89 -9.91
C THR A 500 -13.80 0.87 -9.03
N PRO A 501 -14.46 1.33 -7.95
CA PRO A 501 -15.24 0.43 -7.09
C PRO A 501 -16.36 -0.29 -7.84
N GLU A 502 -16.92 0.33 -8.87
CA GLU A 502 -17.98 -0.25 -9.72
C GLU A 502 -17.46 -1.43 -10.58
N GLY A 503 -16.17 -1.71 -10.53
CA GLY A 503 -15.55 -2.85 -11.19
C GLY A 503 -14.92 -2.55 -12.55
N PHE A 504 -14.73 -1.30 -12.92
CA PHE A 504 -14.05 -0.95 -14.15
C PHE A 504 -12.54 -0.81 -13.95
N LEU A 505 -11.78 -1.46 -14.81
CA LEU A 505 -10.42 -1.03 -15.12
C LEU A 505 -10.52 -0.02 -16.26
N LYS A 506 -10.02 1.21 -16.03
CA LYS A 506 -10.06 2.32 -16.99
C LYS A 506 -8.67 2.68 -17.46
N ALA A 507 -8.59 3.23 -18.68
CA ALA A 507 -7.38 3.85 -19.21
C ALA A 507 -7.69 5.23 -19.79
N ALA A 508 -6.85 6.21 -19.49
CA ALA A 508 -6.91 7.55 -20.05
C ALA A 508 -5.58 7.97 -20.68
N ASP A 509 -5.67 8.91 -21.61
CA ASP A 509 -4.50 9.65 -22.09
C ASP A 509 -3.86 10.41 -20.92
N ALA A 510 -2.58 10.17 -20.67
CA ALA A 510 -1.87 10.69 -19.51
C ALA A 510 -1.74 12.21 -19.49
N LYS A 511 -1.80 12.88 -20.64
CA LYS A 511 -1.67 14.34 -20.74
C LYS A 511 -3.00 15.05 -20.55
N THR A 512 -4.11 14.44 -21.02
CA THR A 512 -5.40 15.11 -21.14
C THR A 512 -6.47 14.60 -20.19
N GLY A 513 -6.30 13.40 -19.63
CA GLY A 513 -7.32 12.71 -18.83
C GLY A 513 -8.48 12.13 -19.64
N LYS A 514 -8.44 12.25 -20.99
CA LYS A 514 -9.47 11.66 -21.84
C LYS A 514 -9.48 10.15 -21.70
N GLU A 515 -10.60 9.57 -21.26
CA GLU A 515 -10.79 8.13 -21.22
C GLU A 515 -10.74 7.56 -22.64
N VAL A 516 -9.93 6.53 -22.84
CA VAL A 516 -9.66 5.91 -24.16
C VAL A 516 -9.97 4.43 -24.17
N TRP A 517 -10.21 3.82 -23.00
CA TRP A 517 -10.59 2.43 -22.86
C TRP A 517 -11.11 2.13 -21.45
N SER A 518 -12.03 1.18 -21.35
CA SER A 518 -12.50 0.62 -20.07
C SER A 518 -12.97 -0.82 -20.24
N PHE A 519 -12.89 -1.59 -19.14
CA PHE A 519 -13.37 -2.97 -19.09
C PHE A 519 -13.99 -3.27 -17.73
N GLN A 520 -15.19 -3.92 -17.72
CA GLN A 520 -15.90 -4.31 -16.50
C GLN A 520 -15.42 -5.70 -16.04
N THR A 521 -14.86 -5.78 -14.82
CA THR A 521 -14.30 -7.02 -14.24
C THR A 521 -15.29 -7.80 -13.37
N GLY A 522 -16.49 -7.27 -13.12
CA GLY A 522 -17.54 -7.91 -12.31
C GLY A 522 -17.47 -7.65 -10.81
N SER A 523 -16.35 -7.16 -10.27
CA SER A 523 -16.19 -6.72 -8.88
C SER A 523 -15.33 -5.47 -8.80
N GLY A 524 -15.38 -4.75 -7.67
CA GLY A 524 -14.61 -3.51 -7.49
C GLY A 524 -13.11 -3.73 -7.70
N VAL A 525 -12.48 -2.84 -8.47
CA VAL A 525 -11.03 -2.86 -8.73
C VAL A 525 -10.36 -1.94 -7.72
N VAL A 526 -9.83 -2.55 -6.66
CA VAL A 526 -9.18 -1.84 -5.54
C VAL A 526 -7.67 -2.12 -5.44
N ALA A 527 -7.16 -2.98 -6.33
CA ALA A 527 -5.73 -3.24 -6.49
C ALA A 527 -5.08 -2.29 -7.52
N PRO A 528 -3.77 -2.06 -7.44
CA PRO A 528 -3.04 -1.35 -8.49
C PRO A 528 -2.78 -2.26 -9.70
N PRO A 529 -2.96 -1.76 -10.93
CA PRO A 529 -2.57 -2.47 -12.14
C PRO A 529 -1.05 -2.59 -12.30
N ILE A 530 -0.61 -3.60 -13.06
CA ILE A 530 0.79 -3.81 -13.46
C ILE A 530 0.91 -3.96 -14.97
N SER A 531 2.13 -3.82 -15.49
CA SER A 531 2.44 -4.09 -16.91
C SER A 531 3.78 -4.80 -17.02
N TRP A 532 3.84 -5.85 -17.86
CA TRP A 532 5.05 -6.61 -18.17
C TRP A 532 5.08 -7.03 -19.64
N GLU A 533 6.23 -7.53 -20.08
CA GLU A 533 6.39 -8.08 -21.41
C GLU A 533 6.77 -9.58 -21.32
N GLN A 534 6.14 -10.42 -22.11
CA GLN A 534 6.50 -11.82 -22.26
C GLN A 534 6.32 -12.26 -23.71
N ASP A 535 7.30 -12.97 -24.26
CA ASP A 535 7.30 -13.43 -25.66
C ASP A 535 7.05 -12.30 -26.68
N GLY A 536 7.58 -11.11 -26.40
CA GLY A 536 7.42 -9.93 -27.24
C GLY A 536 6.04 -9.27 -27.20
N GLU A 537 5.12 -9.72 -26.33
CA GLU A 537 3.80 -9.14 -26.12
C GLU A 537 3.78 -8.35 -24.81
N GLN A 538 3.15 -7.16 -24.82
CA GLN A 538 2.90 -6.39 -23.61
C GLN A 538 1.56 -6.80 -23.00
N TYR A 539 1.57 -7.00 -21.69
CA TYR A 539 0.39 -7.33 -20.88
C TYR A 539 0.08 -6.23 -19.89
N ILE A 540 -1.20 -6.11 -19.54
CA ILE A 540 -1.71 -5.37 -18.38
C ILE A 540 -2.38 -6.39 -17.47
N GLY A 541 -2.06 -6.36 -16.18
CA GLY A 541 -2.69 -7.22 -15.18
C GLY A 541 -3.27 -6.41 -14.04
N VAL A 542 -4.44 -6.83 -13.53
CA VAL A 542 -5.06 -6.23 -12.35
C VAL A 542 -5.87 -7.26 -11.59
N ALA A 543 -5.77 -7.23 -10.27
CA ALA A 543 -6.68 -7.97 -9.42
C ALA A 543 -7.94 -7.14 -9.14
N SER A 544 -9.11 -7.77 -9.12
CA SER A 544 -10.38 -7.15 -8.75
C SER A 544 -11.04 -7.91 -7.58
N GLY A 545 -11.76 -7.22 -6.73
CA GLY A 545 -12.47 -7.77 -5.58
C GLY A 545 -12.78 -6.66 -4.59
N TRP A 546 -14.06 -6.22 -4.54
CA TRP A 546 -14.50 -5.17 -3.64
C TRP A 546 -14.38 -5.58 -2.17
N GLY A 547 -13.97 -4.65 -1.32
CA GLY A 547 -13.78 -4.82 0.12
C GLY A 547 -12.75 -3.83 0.66
N GLY A 548 -12.19 -4.14 1.80
CA GLY A 548 -11.29 -3.23 2.53
C GLY A 548 -12.08 -2.26 3.42
N ALA A 549 -11.47 -1.13 3.79
CA ALA A 549 -12.02 -0.23 4.80
C ALA A 549 -13.33 0.47 4.38
N VAL A 550 -13.51 0.80 3.09
CA VAL A 550 -14.65 1.62 2.62
C VAL A 550 -16.02 0.98 2.94
N PRO A 551 -16.29 -0.31 2.62
CA PRO A 551 -17.61 -0.89 2.91
C PRO A 551 -17.88 -1.10 4.41
N LEU A 552 -16.88 -0.99 5.26
CA LEU A 552 -17.03 -1.22 6.71
C LEU A 552 -17.62 -0.02 7.47
N TRP A 553 -17.49 1.19 6.92
CA TRP A 553 -17.72 2.41 7.70
C TRP A 553 -19.08 3.06 7.50
N GLY A 554 -19.81 2.77 6.46
CA GLY A 554 -21.20 3.24 6.26
C GLY A 554 -21.36 4.75 6.10
N GLY A 555 -22.34 5.33 6.77
CA GLY A 555 -22.72 6.74 6.62
C GLY A 555 -23.32 7.05 5.25
N ASP A 556 -23.17 8.28 4.76
CA ASP A 556 -23.70 8.68 3.44
C ASP A 556 -23.01 7.93 2.29
N VAL A 557 -21.77 7.46 2.51
CA VAL A 557 -21.02 6.67 1.53
C VAL A 557 -21.66 5.31 1.27
N ALA A 558 -22.33 4.71 2.27
CA ALA A 558 -23.01 3.43 2.10
C ALA A 558 -24.04 3.46 0.96
N LYS A 559 -24.72 4.60 0.75
CA LYS A 559 -25.65 4.79 -0.37
C LYS A 559 -24.99 4.72 -1.74
N LYS A 560 -23.68 4.99 -1.79
CA LYS A 560 -22.88 4.98 -3.03
C LYS A 560 -22.20 3.63 -3.30
N VAL A 561 -22.09 2.74 -2.31
CA VAL A 561 -21.28 1.52 -2.39
C VAL A 561 -22.01 0.23 -2.04
N ASN A 562 -23.21 0.27 -1.48
CA ASN A 562 -23.95 -0.91 -1.01
C ASN A 562 -24.37 -1.88 -2.12
N TYR A 563 -24.34 -1.44 -3.38
CA TYR A 563 -24.64 -2.27 -4.56
C TYR A 563 -23.40 -2.90 -5.19
N LEU A 564 -22.21 -2.61 -4.68
CA LEU A 564 -20.96 -3.09 -5.26
C LEU A 564 -20.73 -4.55 -4.89
N ASN A 565 -20.37 -5.37 -5.89
CA ASN A 565 -20.19 -6.80 -5.73
C ASN A 565 -18.85 -7.12 -5.04
N GLN A 566 -18.87 -8.05 -4.09
CA GLN A 566 -17.68 -8.69 -3.54
C GLN A 566 -17.20 -9.83 -4.45
N GLY A 567 -16.18 -10.56 -4.01
CA GLY A 567 -15.54 -11.63 -4.75
C GLY A 567 -14.11 -11.26 -5.09
N GLY A 568 -13.51 -11.93 -6.05
CA GLY A 568 -12.17 -11.56 -6.48
C GLY A 568 -11.64 -12.44 -7.59
N SER A 569 -10.97 -11.79 -8.54
CA SER A 569 -10.30 -12.45 -9.66
C SER A 569 -9.12 -11.64 -10.15
N MET A 570 -8.11 -12.35 -10.66
CA MET A 570 -7.04 -11.76 -11.44
C MET A 570 -7.49 -11.66 -12.90
N TRP A 571 -7.27 -10.52 -13.54
CA TRP A 571 -7.54 -10.27 -14.94
C TRP A 571 -6.26 -9.86 -15.65
N VAL A 572 -6.04 -10.42 -16.85
CA VAL A 572 -4.90 -10.09 -17.69
C VAL A 572 -5.35 -9.79 -19.12
N PHE A 573 -4.78 -8.74 -19.69
CA PHE A 573 -5.12 -8.17 -20.99
C PHE A 573 -3.89 -8.07 -21.87
N LYS A 574 -4.08 -8.20 -23.20
CA LYS A 574 -3.10 -7.84 -24.23
C LYS A 574 -3.78 -7.28 -25.46
N LEU A 575 -3.00 -6.74 -26.38
CA LEU A 575 -3.54 -6.30 -27.66
C LEU A 575 -4.04 -7.49 -28.48
N HIS A 576 -5.27 -7.39 -28.97
CA HIS A 576 -5.77 -8.29 -30.00
C HIS A 576 -4.99 -8.07 -31.30
N LYS A 577 -4.39 -9.13 -31.84
CA LYS A 577 -3.84 -9.12 -33.19
C LYS A 577 -5.03 -9.26 -34.13
N GLY A 578 -5.57 -8.13 -34.62
CA GLY A 578 -6.58 -8.18 -35.67
C GLY A 578 -6.05 -9.04 -36.80
N GLY A 579 -6.82 -10.05 -37.22
CA GLY A 579 -6.63 -10.66 -38.53
C GLY A 579 -6.74 -9.54 -39.56
N ALA A 580 -5.78 -9.49 -40.44
CA ALA A 580 -5.78 -8.59 -41.60
C ALA A 580 -7.06 -8.78 -42.41
#